data_1ebbd69412f43d2e59353dd8bfe25ff4
#
_entry.id   1ebbd69412f43d2e59353dd8bfe25ff4
#
_cell.length_a   1.000
_cell.length_b   1.000
_cell.length_c   1.000
_cell.angle_alpha   90.00
_cell.angle_beta   90.00
_cell.angle_gamma   90.00
#
_symmetry.space_group_name_H-M   'P 1'
#
loop_
_entity.id
_entity.type
_entity.pdbx_description
1 polymer ?
#
loop_
_entity_poly.entity_id
_entity_poly.type
_entity_poly.pdbx_seq_one_letter_code
_entity_poly.pdbx_strand_id
1 'polypeptide(L)'
;MDDGCPPAGGHPCGPGGRFRGGERRRRLKAMTTTTAATTATTTTTASTATGTEATTTASTATGTEATAPAAATTSAARARTARTAISINRLTKSYGDKEVLRGLDLTVPAGSVLALLGPNGAGKTTTVEILQGLRRRDGGAVSVLGHDPQRSSRSWRARIGVVSQASTDMGDLTVTEAVGHVARFYGDPADVAGTVERVGLADDAGTRASRLSGGRRRRLDVALAIVGRPELLFLDEPTTGFDPEARREFWGLVEDLAADGTTVLLTTHYLDEAAHLADEVAVVLGGSIAAQGAPEDLARGEGDLTVSWVEDGEERSVRTTAPTAVVRGLMSRLAGPGEEVPGLRITAPTLEDRYLELVAAYEAAARRAALTAAA
;
A
#
# COMPACT_ATOMS: atom_id res chain seq x y z
N MET A 1 8.31 26.76 -68.69
CA MET A 1 6.96 27.33 -68.92
C MET A 1 6.33 27.30 -67.57
N ASP A 2 6.64 28.29 -66.83
CA ASP A 2 5.87 29.54 -66.55
C ASP A 2 4.76 29.23 -65.59
N ASP A 3 4.94 29.71 -64.46
CA ASP A 3 4.57 30.95 -63.71
C ASP A 3 3.28 30.66 -62.89
N GLY A 4 3.14 31.00 -61.68
CA GLY A 4 3.31 32.17 -60.95
C GLY A 4 2.81 32.07 -59.52
N CYS A 5 3.56 32.66 -58.68
CA CYS A 5 3.21 33.32 -57.42
C CYS A 5 3.03 34.82 -57.76
N PRO A 6 2.48 35.72 -56.96
CA PRO A 6 1.94 35.83 -55.61
C PRO A 6 0.66 36.77 -55.59
N PRO A 7 0.31 37.66 -54.64
CA PRO A 7 0.99 38.14 -53.45
C PRO A 7 0.10 38.38 -52.18
N ALA A 8 0.77 38.87 -51.18
CA ALA A 8 0.41 39.31 -49.85
C ALA A 8 -0.48 40.57 -49.73
N GLY A 9 -1.03 40.76 -48.53
CA GLY A 9 -1.58 42.02 -47.96
C GLY A 9 -2.51 41.69 -46.82
N GLY A 10 -2.49 42.26 -45.69
CA GLY A 10 -1.86 43.38 -45.05
C GLY A 10 -2.48 43.52 -43.66
N HIS A 11 -1.66 43.88 -42.71
CA HIS A 11 -2.10 44.31 -41.38
C HIS A 11 -2.90 45.65 -41.46
N PRO A 12 -3.72 46.01 -40.43
CA PRO A 12 -3.11 46.84 -39.39
C PRO A 12 -3.54 46.61 -37.94
N CYS A 13 -2.69 47.11 -37.06
CA CYS A 13 -2.77 47.21 -35.62
C CYS A 13 -3.81 48.16 -35.06
N GLY A 14 -4.30 47.86 -33.85
CA GLY A 14 -4.38 48.67 -32.66
C GLY A 14 -5.71 49.41 -32.41
N PRO A 15 -5.96 50.05 -31.25
CA PRO A 15 -5.37 49.90 -29.92
C PRO A 15 -6.37 49.81 -28.76
N GLY A 16 -5.93 49.40 -27.59
CA GLY A 16 -6.28 50.02 -26.30
C GLY A 16 -7.64 49.82 -25.68
N GLY A 17 -7.71 49.04 -24.63
CA GLY A 17 -8.81 49.00 -23.68
C GLY A 17 -8.32 48.65 -22.28
N ARG A 18 -7.91 49.67 -21.51
CA ARG A 18 -7.71 49.55 -20.06
C ARG A 18 -9.06 49.37 -19.40
N PHE A 19 -9.25 48.34 -18.58
CA PHE A 19 -10.29 48.35 -17.57
C PHE A 19 -9.68 48.26 -16.17
N ARG A 20 -10.09 49.28 -15.41
CA ARG A 20 -9.74 49.56 -14.03
C ARG A 20 -10.31 48.56 -13.06
N GLY A 21 -9.64 48.47 -11.93
CA GLY A 21 -9.92 47.69 -10.77
C GLY A 21 -11.31 47.88 -10.14
N GLY A 22 -11.68 46.85 -9.42
CA GLY A 22 -12.83 46.78 -8.54
C GLY A 22 -12.50 45.91 -7.34
N GLU A 23 -11.89 46.53 -6.33
CA GLU A 23 -11.78 46.03 -4.98
C GLU A 23 -13.17 45.80 -4.42
N ARG A 24 -13.51 44.55 -4.07
CA ARG A 24 -14.60 44.27 -3.11
C ARG A 24 -14.04 43.40 -1.98
N ARG A 25 -13.64 44.11 -0.93
CA ARG A 25 -13.51 43.57 0.42
C ARG A 25 -14.89 43.05 0.85
N ARG A 26 -15.01 41.78 1.17
CA ARG A 26 -16.12 41.25 2.00
C ARG A 26 -15.56 40.70 3.30
N ARG A 27 -16.02 41.32 4.34
CA ARG A 27 -15.80 41.15 5.77
C ARG A 27 -15.91 39.70 6.23
N LEU A 28 -14.91 39.26 6.98
CA LEU A 28 -15.03 38.14 7.94
C LEU A 28 -16.06 38.50 9.00
N LYS A 29 -17.07 37.66 9.17
CA LYS A 29 -17.91 37.63 10.35
C LYS A 29 -17.46 36.43 11.18
N ALA A 30 -16.82 36.71 12.31
CA ALA A 30 -16.55 35.75 13.36
C ALA A 30 -17.90 35.32 13.97
N MET A 31 -18.17 34.03 14.02
CA MET A 31 -19.19 33.45 14.88
C MET A 31 -18.51 32.57 15.91
N THR A 32 -18.46 33.12 17.09
CA THR A 32 -18.17 32.44 18.35
C THR A 32 -19.31 31.45 18.63
N THR A 33 -19.04 30.19 18.79
CA THR A 33 -20.01 29.23 19.29
C THR A 33 -19.48 28.62 20.59
N THR A 34 -20.22 28.87 21.63
CA THR A 34 -20.06 28.50 23.00
C THR A 34 -20.17 26.97 23.17
N THR A 35 -19.18 26.38 23.84
CA THR A 35 -19.17 24.99 24.30
C THR A 35 -20.07 24.86 25.52
N ALA A 36 -21.14 24.09 25.46
CA ALA A 36 -21.90 23.65 26.60
C ALA A 36 -21.47 22.24 27.01
N ALA A 37 -20.86 22.13 28.18
CA ALA A 37 -20.56 20.87 28.82
C ALA A 37 -21.82 20.32 29.49
N THR A 38 -22.24 19.11 29.13
CA THR A 38 -23.32 18.40 29.85
C THR A 38 -22.67 17.28 30.65
N THR A 39 -22.70 17.50 31.99
CA THR A 39 -22.30 16.52 33.00
C THR A 39 -23.45 15.53 33.19
N ALA A 40 -23.26 14.26 32.86
CA ALA A 40 -24.20 13.19 33.19
C ALA A 40 -23.80 12.53 34.50
N THR A 41 -24.64 12.75 35.53
CA THR A 41 -24.54 12.12 36.86
C THR A 41 -25.17 10.73 36.80
N THR A 42 -24.38 9.69 37.05
CA THR A 42 -24.89 8.32 37.18
C THR A 42 -25.21 8.03 38.63
N THR A 43 -26.48 7.83 38.90
CA THR A 43 -26.97 7.45 40.23
C THR A 43 -26.97 5.93 40.36
N THR A 44 -26.19 5.43 41.32
CA THR A 44 -26.17 4.00 41.70
C THR A 44 -27.26 3.77 42.72
N THR A 45 -28.24 2.92 42.43
CA THR A 45 -29.18 2.37 43.41
C THR A 45 -28.79 0.96 43.79
N ALA A 46 -28.37 0.79 45.01
CA ALA A 46 -28.22 -0.52 45.67
C ALA A 46 -29.59 -1.06 46.07
N SER A 47 -29.87 -2.31 45.72
CA SER A 47 -31.00 -3.06 46.30
C SER A 47 -30.49 -4.30 47.00
N THR A 48 -30.69 -4.32 48.27
CA THR A 48 -30.47 -5.43 49.20
C THR A 48 -31.69 -6.35 49.16
N ALA A 49 -31.52 -7.65 48.99
CA ALA A 49 -32.52 -8.62 49.42
C ALA A 49 -31.85 -9.93 49.88
N THR A 50 -32.18 -10.26 51.08
CA THR A 50 -31.88 -11.33 51.98
C THR A 50 -32.22 -12.74 51.44
N GLY A 51 -31.34 -13.70 51.70
CA GLY A 51 -31.48 -14.98 52.37
C GLY A 51 -32.37 -16.10 51.81
N THR A 52 -31.79 -17.27 51.58
CA THR A 52 -32.23 -18.51 52.27
C THR A 52 -31.26 -19.63 51.85
N GLU A 53 -30.80 -20.38 52.90
CA GLU A 53 -30.00 -21.59 52.82
C GLU A 53 -30.79 -22.79 52.23
N ALA A 54 -30.10 -23.68 51.49
CA ALA A 54 -30.40 -25.11 51.47
C ALA A 54 -29.20 -25.89 50.87
N THR A 55 -28.47 -26.52 51.74
CA THR A 55 -27.98 -27.89 51.84
C THR A 55 -27.62 -28.70 50.58
N THR A 56 -26.33 -28.96 50.46
CA THR A 56 -25.57 -30.21 50.14
C THR A 56 -26.19 -31.26 49.23
N THR A 57 -25.52 -31.57 48.12
CA THR A 57 -25.02 -32.92 47.83
C THR A 57 -23.83 -32.84 46.87
N ALA A 58 -22.72 -33.50 47.24
CA ALA A 58 -21.53 -33.69 46.40
C ALA A 58 -21.83 -34.75 45.32
N SER A 59 -21.47 -34.44 44.07
CA SER A 59 -21.28 -35.46 43.04
C SER A 59 -19.98 -35.17 42.29
N THR A 60 -19.04 -36.05 42.44
CA THR A 60 -17.76 -36.16 41.77
C THR A 60 -18.03 -36.45 40.29
N ALA A 61 -17.66 -35.53 39.38
CA ALA A 61 -17.58 -35.83 37.95
C ALA A 61 -16.27 -35.26 37.42
N THR A 62 -15.48 -36.20 36.96
CA THR A 62 -14.20 -36.18 36.29
C THR A 62 -14.08 -35.06 35.25
N GLY A 63 -12.99 -34.29 35.33
CA GLY A 63 -12.64 -33.29 34.35
C GLY A 63 -12.38 -33.86 32.97
N THR A 64 -12.99 -33.23 31.97
CA THR A 64 -12.53 -33.34 30.60
C THR A 64 -12.18 -31.93 30.17
N GLU A 65 -10.88 -31.65 30.11
CA GLU A 65 -10.34 -30.43 29.51
C GLU A 65 -10.79 -30.38 28.06
N ALA A 66 -11.61 -29.40 27.73
CA ALA A 66 -11.91 -29.05 26.36
C ALA A 66 -10.75 -28.21 25.82
N THR A 67 -9.79 -28.88 25.18
CA THR A 67 -8.75 -28.26 24.38
C THR A 67 -9.41 -27.58 23.18
N ALA A 68 -9.33 -26.27 23.15
CA ALA A 68 -9.78 -25.45 22.02
C ALA A 68 -9.00 -25.78 20.72
N PRO A 69 -9.63 -25.75 19.54
CA PRO A 69 -8.97 -26.06 18.30
C PRO A 69 -8.17 -24.87 17.75
N ALA A 70 -6.94 -24.68 18.24
CA ALA A 70 -5.98 -23.73 17.68
C ALA A 70 -5.17 -24.27 16.48
N ALA A 71 -5.46 -25.50 16.03
CA ALA A 71 -4.65 -26.17 15.00
C ALA A 71 -5.19 -26.10 13.57
N ALA A 72 -6.39 -25.58 13.35
CA ALA A 72 -7.00 -25.59 12.01
C ALA A 72 -6.55 -24.43 11.11
N THR A 73 -6.17 -23.28 11.69
CA THR A 73 -5.81 -22.08 10.93
C THR A 73 -4.40 -22.18 10.32
N THR A 74 -3.49 -22.91 10.95
CA THR A 74 -2.09 -23.05 10.49
C THR A 74 -1.94 -24.02 9.31
N SER A 75 -2.87 -24.98 9.13
CA SER A 75 -2.80 -25.96 8.05
C SER A 75 -3.26 -25.39 6.69
N ALA A 76 -4.23 -24.49 6.69
CA ALA A 76 -4.71 -23.84 5.47
C ALA A 76 -3.69 -22.83 4.92
N ALA A 77 -2.96 -22.13 5.78
CA ALA A 77 -1.87 -21.22 5.40
C ALA A 77 -0.69 -21.99 4.78
N ARG A 78 -0.33 -23.18 5.30
CA ARG A 78 0.75 -24.00 4.74
C ARG A 78 0.45 -24.61 3.38
N ALA A 79 -0.82 -24.86 3.04
CA ALA A 79 -1.20 -25.41 1.72
C ALA A 79 -1.18 -24.37 0.59
N ARG A 80 -1.22 -23.06 0.89
CA ARG A 80 -1.14 -21.96 -0.09
C ARG A 80 0.27 -21.76 -0.65
N THR A 81 1.32 -22.18 0.07
CA THR A 81 2.74 -21.99 -0.32
C THR A 81 3.23 -22.90 -1.46
N ALA A 82 2.38 -23.82 -1.98
CA ALA A 82 2.80 -24.76 -3.02
C ALA A 82 2.71 -24.24 -4.46
N ARG A 83 2.02 -23.11 -4.72
CA ARG A 83 1.87 -22.56 -6.08
C ARG A 83 2.49 -21.18 -6.15
N THR A 84 3.35 -20.97 -7.15
CA THR A 84 3.96 -19.67 -7.45
C THR A 84 3.05 -18.91 -8.41
N ALA A 85 2.64 -17.69 -8.04
CA ALA A 85 1.88 -16.82 -8.92
C ALA A 85 2.78 -16.06 -9.90
N ILE A 86 3.92 -15.56 -9.41
CA ILE A 86 4.90 -14.84 -10.23
C ILE A 86 6.28 -15.45 -9.99
N SER A 87 7.00 -15.75 -11.09
CA SER A 87 8.41 -16.13 -11.05
C SER A 87 9.18 -15.35 -12.10
N ILE A 88 10.20 -14.65 -11.66
CA ILE A 88 11.13 -13.87 -12.49
C ILE A 88 12.54 -14.41 -12.23
N ASN A 89 13.27 -14.72 -13.32
CA ASN A 89 14.65 -15.13 -13.24
C ASN A 89 15.49 -14.29 -14.21
N ARG A 90 16.43 -13.53 -13.65
CA ARG A 90 17.39 -12.65 -14.33
C ARG A 90 16.76 -11.75 -15.37
N LEU A 91 15.65 -11.09 -15.02
CA LEU A 91 14.93 -10.18 -15.91
C LEU A 91 15.79 -8.97 -16.27
N THR A 92 15.94 -8.71 -17.57
CA THR A 92 16.65 -7.54 -18.09
C THR A 92 15.78 -6.70 -19.00
N LYS A 93 15.98 -5.36 -18.96
CA LYS A 93 15.33 -4.39 -19.82
C LYS A 93 16.15 -3.14 -20.00
N SER A 94 16.35 -2.73 -21.25
CA SER A 94 17.03 -1.48 -21.62
C SER A 94 16.16 -0.61 -22.50
N TYR A 95 16.44 0.70 -22.48
CA TYR A 95 15.84 1.73 -23.34
C TYR A 95 17.00 2.55 -23.93
N GLY A 96 17.34 2.27 -25.18
CA GLY A 96 18.58 2.76 -25.77
C GLY A 96 19.76 2.28 -24.92
N ASP A 97 20.64 3.20 -24.55
CA ASP A 97 21.84 2.89 -23.75
C ASP A 97 21.54 2.76 -22.23
N LYS A 98 20.32 3.07 -21.80
CA LYS A 98 19.95 2.99 -20.37
C LYS A 98 19.41 1.62 -20.03
N GLU A 99 20.21 0.84 -19.28
CA GLU A 99 19.76 -0.39 -18.66
C GLU A 99 18.92 -0.10 -17.43
N VAL A 100 17.62 -0.49 -17.45
CA VAL A 100 16.65 -0.22 -16.39
C VAL A 100 16.46 -1.42 -15.47
N LEU A 101 16.47 -2.64 -16.03
CA LEU A 101 16.45 -3.88 -15.23
C LEU A 101 17.72 -4.69 -15.53
N ARG A 102 18.40 -5.10 -14.46
CA ARG A 102 19.76 -5.64 -14.46
C ARG A 102 19.83 -7.03 -13.84
N GLY A 103 19.02 -7.96 -14.39
CA GLY A 103 18.99 -9.32 -13.88
C GLY A 103 18.16 -9.42 -12.59
N LEU A 104 16.95 -8.83 -12.60
CA LEU A 104 16.03 -8.87 -11.47
C LEU A 104 15.47 -10.28 -11.30
N ASP A 105 15.56 -10.80 -10.07
CA ASP A 105 14.97 -12.06 -9.63
C ASP A 105 13.85 -11.78 -8.62
N LEU A 106 12.69 -12.44 -8.77
CA LEU A 106 11.56 -12.28 -7.87
C LEU A 106 10.66 -13.51 -7.92
N THR A 107 10.17 -13.94 -6.75
CA THR A 107 9.16 -15.00 -6.65
C THR A 107 8.04 -14.54 -5.74
N VAL A 108 6.78 -14.72 -6.17
CA VAL A 108 5.58 -14.36 -5.41
C VAL A 108 4.71 -15.61 -5.26
N PRO A 109 4.44 -16.06 -4.02
CA PRO A 109 3.52 -17.15 -3.76
C PRO A 109 2.09 -16.79 -4.18
N ALA A 110 1.28 -17.79 -4.57
CA ALA A 110 -0.13 -17.57 -4.85
C ALA A 110 -0.92 -17.29 -3.56
N GLY A 111 -1.80 -16.30 -3.62
CA GLY A 111 -2.63 -15.86 -2.49
C GLY A 111 -1.88 -15.00 -1.47
N SER A 112 -0.69 -14.49 -1.80
CA SER A 112 0.03 -13.54 -0.97
C SER A 112 -0.04 -12.12 -1.52
N VAL A 113 0.24 -11.14 -0.66
CA VAL A 113 0.39 -9.73 -1.00
C VAL A 113 1.88 -9.40 -1.05
N LEU A 114 2.39 -9.01 -2.21
CA LEU A 114 3.74 -8.49 -2.36
C LEU A 114 3.73 -6.99 -2.59
N ALA A 115 4.48 -6.23 -1.79
CA ALA A 115 4.76 -4.81 -2.03
C ALA A 115 6.11 -4.63 -2.73
N LEU A 116 6.10 -3.93 -3.87
CA LEU A 116 7.31 -3.58 -4.63
C LEU A 116 7.70 -2.15 -4.33
N LEU A 117 8.74 -1.96 -3.54
CA LEU A 117 9.26 -0.66 -3.11
C LEU A 117 10.48 -0.24 -3.94
N GLY A 118 10.79 1.04 -3.94
CA GLY A 118 12.01 1.58 -4.56
C GLY A 118 11.83 3.04 -4.99
N PRO A 119 12.90 3.79 -5.21
CA PRO A 119 12.84 5.16 -5.67
C PRO A 119 12.31 5.27 -7.10
N ASN A 120 11.99 6.50 -7.51
CA ASN A 120 11.57 6.77 -8.88
C ASN A 120 12.68 6.40 -9.87
N GLY A 121 12.30 5.69 -10.94
CA GLY A 121 13.27 5.21 -11.93
C GLY A 121 14.01 3.93 -11.56
N ALA A 122 13.73 3.29 -10.41
CA ALA A 122 14.33 2.00 -10.02
C ALA A 122 13.92 0.80 -10.90
N GLY A 123 12.85 0.95 -11.70
CA GLY A 123 12.37 -0.10 -12.60
C GLY A 123 11.04 -0.75 -12.18
N LYS A 124 10.37 -0.27 -11.11
CA LYS A 124 9.09 -0.83 -10.62
C LYS A 124 8.02 -0.92 -11.71
N THR A 125 7.66 0.22 -12.31
CA THR A 125 6.66 0.28 -13.39
C THR A 125 7.04 -0.59 -14.57
N THR A 126 8.32 -0.57 -14.98
CA THR A 126 8.81 -1.45 -16.07
C THR A 126 8.64 -2.93 -15.72
N THR A 127 8.93 -3.32 -14.48
CA THR A 127 8.72 -4.69 -14.00
C THR A 127 7.25 -5.07 -14.07
N VAL A 128 6.37 -4.24 -13.50
CA VAL A 128 4.92 -4.47 -13.47
C VAL A 128 4.33 -4.55 -14.89
N GLU A 129 4.70 -3.63 -15.79
CA GLU A 129 4.24 -3.66 -17.20
C GLU A 129 4.71 -4.94 -17.94
N ILE A 130 5.91 -5.45 -17.64
CA ILE A 130 6.38 -6.73 -18.21
C ILE A 130 5.56 -7.89 -17.67
N LEU A 131 5.24 -7.91 -16.37
CA LEU A 131 4.41 -8.93 -15.74
C LEU A 131 2.97 -8.92 -16.26
N GLN A 132 2.44 -7.75 -16.59
CA GLN A 132 1.11 -7.57 -17.20
C GLN A 132 1.09 -7.95 -18.70
N GLY A 133 2.27 -8.16 -19.33
CA GLY A 133 2.39 -8.43 -20.75
C GLY A 133 2.20 -7.18 -21.63
N LEU A 134 2.23 -5.97 -21.05
CA LEU A 134 2.16 -4.69 -21.76
C LEU A 134 3.50 -4.30 -22.37
N ARG A 135 4.59 -4.79 -21.81
CA ARG A 135 5.96 -4.48 -22.23
C ARG A 135 6.78 -5.75 -22.48
N ARG A 136 7.62 -5.72 -23.50
CA ARG A 136 8.54 -6.81 -23.79
C ARG A 136 9.82 -6.68 -22.97
N ARG A 137 10.26 -7.76 -22.33
CA ARG A 137 11.59 -7.89 -21.76
C ARG A 137 12.66 -8.11 -22.84
N ASP A 138 13.91 -7.82 -22.52
CA ASP A 138 15.04 -8.07 -23.41
C ASP A 138 15.70 -9.42 -23.12
N GLY A 139 15.73 -9.83 -21.83
CA GLY A 139 16.27 -11.12 -21.40
C GLY A 139 15.62 -11.64 -20.11
N GLY A 140 16.07 -12.82 -19.71
CA GLY A 140 15.54 -13.51 -18.54
C GLY A 140 14.27 -14.32 -18.80
N ALA A 141 13.82 -15.06 -17.79
CA ALA A 141 12.59 -15.84 -17.83
C ALA A 141 11.54 -15.23 -16.89
N VAL A 142 10.30 -15.14 -17.36
CA VAL A 142 9.17 -14.63 -16.57
C VAL A 142 7.99 -15.56 -16.73
N SER A 143 7.38 -15.94 -15.62
CA SER A 143 6.14 -16.71 -15.57
C SER A 143 5.14 -16.01 -14.63
N VAL A 144 3.94 -15.77 -15.12
CA VAL A 144 2.83 -15.23 -14.36
C VAL A 144 1.65 -16.19 -14.48
N LEU A 145 1.19 -16.71 -13.35
CA LEU A 145 0.17 -17.76 -13.28
C LEU A 145 0.48 -18.96 -14.19
N GLY A 146 1.79 -19.32 -14.28
CA GLY A 146 2.28 -20.42 -15.11
C GLY A 146 2.44 -20.13 -16.61
N HIS A 147 2.28 -18.87 -17.04
CA HIS A 147 2.37 -18.46 -18.44
C HIS A 147 3.42 -17.36 -18.65
N ASP A 148 4.04 -17.33 -19.83
CA ASP A 148 4.90 -16.24 -20.24
C ASP A 148 4.05 -15.03 -20.69
N PRO A 149 4.14 -13.86 -19.99
CA PRO A 149 3.36 -12.67 -20.33
C PRO A 149 3.57 -12.17 -21.77
N GLN A 150 4.74 -12.39 -22.37
CA GLN A 150 5.00 -12.02 -23.77
C GLN A 150 4.18 -12.83 -24.79
N ARG A 151 3.67 -13.98 -24.37
CA ARG A 151 2.82 -14.87 -25.16
C ARG A 151 1.39 -14.89 -24.62
N SER A 152 0.95 -13.79 -24.00
CA SER A 152 -0.33 -13.68 -23.30
C SER A 152 -1.52 -13.99 -24.22
N SER A 153 -2.32 -14.98 -23.84
CA SER A 153 -3.61 -15.29 -24.47
C SER A 153 -4.73 -14.45 -23.86
N ARG A 154 -5.89 -14.42 -24.52
CA ARG A 154 -7.08 -13.78 -23.96
C ARG A 154 -7.53 -14.44 -22.63
N SER A 155 -7.45 -15.77 -22.58
CA SER A 155 -7.78 -16.54 -21.37
C SER A 155 -6.83 -16.25 -20.22
N TRP A 156 -5.54 -16.07 -20.48
CA TRP A 156 -4.60 -15.67 -19.45
C TRP A 156 -4.88 -14.25 -18.93
N ARG A 157 -5.14 -13.28 -19.82
CA ARG A 157 -5.48 -11.91 -19.44
C ARG A 157 -6.75 -11.83 -18.58
N ALA A 158 -7.70 -12.72 -18.80
CA ALA A 158 -8.91 -12.80 -17.98
C ALA A 158 -8.66 -13.24 -16.52
N ARG A 159 -7.47 -13.79 -16.22
CA ARG A 159 -7.07 -14.22 -14.87
C ARG A 159 -6.32 -13.13 -14.10
N ILE A 160 -6.02 -11.99 -14.72
CA ILE A 160 -5.35 -10.87 -14.08
C ILE A 160 -6.25 -9.65 -14.04
N GLY A 161 -6.22 -8.94 -12.91
CA GLY A 161 -6.80 -7.62 -12.73
C GLY A 161 -5.69 -6.57 -12.71
N VAL A 162 -5.95 -5.38 -13.25
CA VAL A 162 -4.98 -4.29 -13.28
C VAL A 162 -5.65 -2.99 -12.88
N VAL A 163 -5.11 -2.34 -11.87
CA VAL A 163 -5.46 -0.99 -11.45
C VAL A 163 -4.24 -0.11 -11.68
N SER A 164 -4.22 0.62 -12.80
CA SER A 164 -3.11 1.49 -13.16
C SER A 164 -3.22 2.86 -12.48
N GLN A 165 -2.12 3.62 -12.45
CA GLN A 165 -2.12 4.97 -11.87
C GLN A 165 -3.08 5.91 -12.60
N ALA A 166 -3.25 5.77 -13.92
CA ALA A 166 -4.24 6.50 -14.69
C ALA A 166 -5.59 5.79 -14.64
N SER A 167 -6.64 6.50 -14.21
CA SER A 167 -8.01 5.97 -14.19
C SER A 167 -8.55 5.73 -15.60
N THR A 168 -9.35 4.69 -15.74
CA THR A 168 -10.05 4.37 -17.00
C THR A 168 -11.08 5.47 -17.32
N ASP A 169 -11.10 5.94 -18.56
CA ASP A 169 -12.05 6.95 -19.01
C ASP A 169 -13.44 6.33 -19.28
N MET A 170 -14.23 6.22 -18.23
CA MET A 170 -15.64 5.81 -18.25
C MET A 170 -16.55 6.88 -17.66
N GLY A 171 -16.15 8.16 -17.78
CA GLY A 171 -16.78 9.29 -17.10
C GLY A 171 -18.28 9.44 -17.32
N ASP A 172 -18.78 9.05 -18.49
CA ASP A 172 -20.19 9.17 -18.87
C ASP A 172 -21.08 8.04 -18.31
N LEU A 173 -20.51 6.91 -17.95
CA LEU A 173 -21.23 5.77 -17.37
C LEU A 173 -21.45 5.95 -15.87
N THR A 174 -22.53 5.42 -15.36
CA THR A 174 -22.73 5.22 -13.92
C THR A 174 -21.80 4.12 -13.42
N VAL A 175 -21.60 4.05 -12.10
CA VAL A 175 -20.79 2.99 -11.47
C VAL A 175 -21.26 1.60 -11.91
N THR A 176 -22.57 1.34 -11.80
CA THR A 176 -23.14 0.03 -12.20
C THR A 176 -22.98 -0.25 -13.70
N GLU A 177 -23.19 0.76 -14.55
CA GLU A 177 -23.01 0.61 -16.01
C GLU A 177 -21.56 0.34 -16.37
N ALA A 178 -20.61 1.03 -15.74
CA ALA A 178 -19.18 0.82 -15.97
C ALA A 178 -18.73 -0.60 -15.59
N VAL A 179 -19.09 -1.06 -14.38
CA VAL A 179 -18.78 -2.43 -13.93
C VAL A 179 -19.48 -3.46 -14.81
N GLY A 180 -20.78 -3.25 -15.15
CA GLY A 180 -21.53 -4.12 -16.03
C GLY A 180 -20.97 -4.16 -17.45
N HIS A 181 -20.43 -3.04 -17.96
CA HIS A 181 -19.76 -3.00 -19.25
C HIS A 181 -18.52 -3.90 -19.28
N VAL A 182 -17.66 -3.78 -18.25
CA VAL A 182 -16.44 -4.59 -18.16
C VAL A 182 -16.76 -6.07 -17.90
N ALA A 183 -17.76 -6.38 -17.10
CA ALA A 183 -18.20 -7.75 -16.83
C ALA A 183 -18.49 -8.55 -18.10
N ARG A 184 -19.01 -7.90 -19.16
CA ARG A 184 -19.31 -8.56 -20.45
C ARG A 184 -18.10 -9.12 -21.20
N PHE A 185 -16.87 -8.71 -20.84
CA PHE A 185 -15.66 -9.24 -21.44
C PHE A 185 -15.23 -10.60 -20.85
N TYR A 186 -15.84 -11.00 -19.73
CA TYR A 186 -15.52 -12.24 -19.02
C TYR A 186 -16.63 -13.29 -19.22
N GLY A 187 -16.23 -14.56 -19.25
CA GLY A 187 -17.19 -15.67 -19.43
C GLY A 187 -17.96 -16.01 -18.14
N ASP A 188 -17.35 -15.78 -16.98
CA ASP A 188 -17.94 -15.99 -15.65
C ASP A 188 -17.57 -14.82 -14.72
N PRO A 189 -18.15 -13.64 -14.93
CA PRO A 189 -17.87 -12.48 -14.09
C PRO A 189 -18.50 -12.64 -12.70
N ALA A 190 -18.00 -11.86 -11.75
CA ALA A 190 -18.69 -11.66 -10.48
C ALA A 190 -20.03 -10.93 -10.68
N ASP A 191 -20.93 -11.07 -9.72
CA ASP A 191 -22.14 -10.26 -9.70
C ASP A 191 -21.82 -8.76 -9.65
N VAL A 192 -22.45 -8.00 -10.52
CA VAL A 192 -22.15 -6.56 -10.67
C VAL A 192 -22.55 -5.78 -9.41
N ALA A 193 -23.73 -6.06 -8.85
CA ALA A 193 -24.21 -5.37 -7.66
C ALA A 193 -23.34 -5.72 -6.45
N GLY A 194 -23.04 -7.00 -6.24
CA GLY A 194 -22.14 -7.45 -5.18
C GLY A 194 -20.71 -6.92 -5.34
N THR A 195 -20.22 -6.74 -6.59
CA THR A 195 -18.91 -6.12 -6.83
C THR A 195 -18.90 -4.64 -6.44
N VAL A 196 -19.96 -3.90 -6.78
CA VAL A 196 -20.12 -2.48 -6.42
C VAL A 196 -20.23 -2.31 -4.90
N GLU A 197 -20.99 -3.18 -4.23
CA GLU A 197 -21.11 -3.20 -2.78
C GLU A 197 -19.76 -3.50 -2.11
N ARG A 198 -19.02 -4.51 -2.60
CA ARG A 198 -17.72 -4.93 -2.08
C ARG A 198 -16.69 -3.82 -2.06
N VAL A 199 -16.70 -2.94 -3.06
CA VAL A 199 -15.79 -1.78 -3.10
C VAL A 199 -16.33 -0.55 -2.35
N GLY A 200 -17.47 -0.68 -1.65
CA GLY A 200 -18.09 0.40 -0.89
C GLY A 200 -18.66 1.53 -1.76
N LEU A 201 -19.23 1.19 -2.93
CA LEU A 201 -19.86 2.13 -3.85
C LEU A 201 -21.37 1.88 -4.04
N ALA A 202 -22.02 1.16 -3.11
CA ALA A 202 -23.46 0.87 -3.20
C ALA A 202 -24.31 2.15 -3.30
N ASP A 203 -24.02 3.16 -2.47
CA ASP A 203 -24.71 4.45 -2.47
C ASP A 203 -24.45 5.27 -3.74
N ASP A 204 -23.35 5.02 -4.43
CA ASP A 204 -22.95 5.69 -5.67
C ASP A 204 -23.30 4.88 -6.93
N ALA A 205 -24.00 3.76 -6.82
CA ALA A 205 -24.28 2.84 -7.93
C ALA A 205 -24.87 3.53 -9.18
N GLY A 206 -25.74 4.52 -8.98
CA GLY A 206 -26.35 5.36 -10.03
C GLY A 206 -25.56 6.64 -10.33
N THR A 207 -24.46 6.92 -9.64
CA THR A 207 -23.65 8.13 -9.85
C THR A 207 -22.74 7.94 -11.06
N ARG A 208 -22.62 8.97 -11.92
CA ARG A 208 -21.65 8.93 -13.04
C ARG A 208 -20.23 8.93 -12.53
N ALA A 209 -19.37 8.13 -13.15
CA ALA A 209 -17.97 8.01 -12.78
C ALA A 209 -17.22 9.36 -12.78
N SER A 210 -17.57 10.29 -13.67
CA SER A 210 -17.02 11.66 -13.70
C SER A 210 -17.36 12.52 -12.49
N ARG A 211 -18.39 12.16 -11.71
CA ARG A 211 -18.84 12.89 -10.52
C ARG A 211 -18.30 12.31 -9.21
N LEU A 212 -17.60 11.19 -9.26
CA LEU A 212 -17.00 10.57 -8.09
C LEU A 212 -15.81 11.39 -7.59
N SER A 213 -15.61 11.40 -6.27
CA SER A 213 -14.35 11.88 -5.67
C SER A 213 -13.18 10.99 -6.09
N GLY A 214 -11.93 11.46 -5.94
CA GLY A 214 -10.75 10.69 -6.32
C GLY A 214 -10.70 9.30 -5.68
N GLY A 215 -10.97 9.22 -4.37
CA GLY A 215 -11.02 7.94 -3.66
C GLY A 215 -12.13 7.01 -4.16
N ARG A 216 -13.35 7.52 -4.37
CA ARG A 216 -14.45 6.74 -4.94
C ARG A 216 -14.18 6.30 -6.38
N ARG A 217 -13.51 7.16 -7.16
CA ARG A 217 -13.07 6.78 -8.51
C ARG A 217 -12.06 5.63 -8.46
N ARG A 218 -11.11 5.66 -7.52
CA ARG A 218 -10.14 4.59 -7.35
C ARG A 218 -10.79 3.27 -6.93
N ARG A 219 -11.83 3.32 -6.08
CA ARG A 219 -12.64 2.14 -5.75
C ARG A 219 -13.38 1.58 -6.97
N LEU A 220 -13.87 2.45 -7.85
CA LEU A 220 -14.44 2.02 -9.15
C LEU A 220 -13.37 1.32 -10.01
N ASP A 221 -12.15 1.86 -10.11
CA ASP A 221 -11.06 1.21 -10.87
C ASP A 221 -10.77 -0.19 -10.32
N VAL A 222 -10.82 -0.39 -8.98
CA VAL A 222 -10.72 -1.72 -8.37
C VAL A 222 -11.91 -2.60 -8.73
N ALA A 223 -13.15 -2.09 -8.68
CA ALA A 223 -14.35 -2.85 -9.08
C ALA A 223 -14.22 -3.37 -10.52
N LEU A 224 -13.73 -2.52 -11.43
CA LEU A 224 -13.48 -2.90 -12.83
C LEU A 224 -12.43 -4.00 -12.95
N ALA A 225 -11.40 -3.98 -12.08
CA ALA A 225 -10.32 -4.97 -12.10
C ALA A 225 -10.75 -6.31 -11.50
N ILE A 226 -11.65 -6.32 -10.48
CA ILE A 226 -12.02 -7.54 -9.76
C ILE A 226 -13.30 -8.21 -10.28
N VAL A 227 -14.11 -7.53 -11.11
CA VAL A 227 -15.36 -8.10 -11.65
C VAL A 227 -15.11 -9.37 -12.47
N GLY A 228 -13.92 -9.52 -13.07
CA GLY A 228 -13.48 -10.71 -13.78
C GLY A 228 -13.02 -11.87 -12.88
N ARG A 229 -13.09 -11.77 -11.55
CA ARG A 229 -12.58 -12.76 -10.57
C ARG A 229 -11.11 -13.11 -10.81
N PRO A 230 -10.19 -12.14 -10.79
CA PRO A 230 -8.80 -12.39 -11.10
C PRO A 230 -8.12 -13.25 -10.02
N GLU A 231 -7.18 -14.11 -10.44
CA GLU A 231 -6.29 -14.84 -9.53
C GLU A 231 -5.11 -13.98 -9.07
N LEU A 232 -4.77 -12.93 -9.84
CA LEU A 232 -3.70 -11.98 -9.55
C LEU A 232 -4.16 -10.56 -9.85
N LEU A 233 -4.00 -9.67 -8.89
CA LEU A 233 -4.34 -8.25 -8.98
C LEU A 233 -3.05 -7.40 -8.92
N PHE A 234 -2.86 -6.54 -9.90
CA PHE A 234 -1.81 -5.53 -9.92
C PHE A 234 -2.38 -4.18 -9.48
N LEU A 235 -1.77 -3.56 -8.48
CA LEU A 235 -2.14 -2.24 -7.95
C LEU A 235 -0.95 -1.29 -8.09
N ASP A 236 -1.05 -0.31 -8.99
CA ASP A 236 0.02 0.66 -9.19
C ASP A 236 -0.29 1.96 -8.44
N GLU A 237 0.44 2.20 -7.32
CA GLU A 237 0.27 3.33 -6.40
C GLU A 237 -1.20 3.57 -6.01
N PRO A 238 -1.90 2.59 -5.43
CA PRO A 238 -3.36 2.59 -5.36
C PRO A 238 -3.95 3.69 -4.46
N THR A 239 -3.24 4.15 -3.44
CA THR A 239 -3.74 5.10 -2.45
C THR A 239 -3.19 6.51 -2.60
N THR A 240 -2.51 6.79 -3.72
CA THR A 240 -1.97 8.14 -3.97
C THR A 240 -3.10 9.16 -4.01
N GLY A 241 -2.99 10.19 -3.16
CA GLY A 241 -3.99 11.26 -3.04
C GLY A 241 -5.20 10.94 -2.16
N PHE A 242 -5.21 9.81 -1.46
CA PHE A 242 -6.23 9.51 -0.46
C PHE A 242 -5.96 10.25 0.85
N ASP A 243 -7.06 10.64 1.51
CA ASP A 243 -6.98 11.01 2.93
C ASP A 243 -6.75 9.75 3.80
N PRO A 244 -6.37 9.90 5.09
CA PRO A 244 -6.05 8.75 5.94
C PRO A 244 -7.21 7.79 6.19
N GLU A 245 -8.47 8.25 6.13
CA GLU A 245 -9.65 7.41 6.33
C GLU A 245 -9.91 6.56 5.09
N ALA A 246 -9.98 7.19 3.92
CA ALA A 246 -10.14 6.51 2.63
C ALA A 246 -9.02 5.47 2.39
N ARG A 247 -7.78 5.76 2.85
CA ARG A 247 -6.66 4.83 2.74
C ARG A 247 -6.89 3.57 3.58
N ARG A 248 -7.31 3.71 4.86
CA ARG A 248 -7.60 2.56 5.72
C ARG A 248 -8.73 1.68 5.19
N GLU A 249 -9.79 2.31 4.69
CA GLU A 249 -10.89 1.57 4.08
C GLU A 249 -10.46 0.81 2.82
N PHE A 250 -9.56 1.41 2.03
CA PHE A 250 -8.96 0.75 0.87
C PHE A 250 -8.06 -0.43 1.28
N TRP A 251 -7.30 -0.30 2.36
CA TRP A 251 -6.50 -1.40 2.90
C TRP A 251 -7.38 -2.58 3.30
N GLY A 252 -8.48 -2.35 4.01
CA GLY A 252 -9.46 -3.41 4.34
C GLY A 252 -9.98 -4.13 3.08
N LEU A 253 -10.25 -3.41 2.00
CA LEU A 253 -10.65 -4.03 0.73
C LEU A 253 -9.55 -4.93 0.15
N VAL A 254 -8.28 -4.51 0.21
CA VAL A 254 -7.14 -5.33 -0.28
C VAL A 254 -6.96 -6.57 0.59
N GLU A 255 -7.08 -6.44 1.92
CA GLU A 255 -7.03 -7.56 2.86
C GLU A 255 -8.14 -8.59 2.59
N ASP A 256 -9.37 -8.15 2.36
CA ASP A 256 -10.50 -9.01 2.01
C ASP A 256 -10.26 -9.78 0.71
N LEU A 257 -9.69 -9.12 -0.32
CA LEU A 257 -9.34 -9.75 -1.58
C LEU A 257 -8.24 -10.82 -1.41
N ALA A 258 -7.24 -10.52 -0.59
CA ALA A 258 -6.17 -11.47 -0.28
C ALA A 258 -6.69 -12.66 0.55
N ALA A 259 -7.58 -12.41 1.53
CA ALA A 259 -8.21 -13.44 2.33
C ALA A 259 -9.03 -14.42 1.47
N ASP A 260 -9.68 -13.93 0.41
CA ASP A 260 -10.37 -14.75 -0.59
C ASP A 260 -9.42 -15.54 -1.51
N GLY A 261 -8.11 -15.33 -1.38
CA GLY A 261 -7.08 -16.07 -2.12
C GLY A 261 -6.58 -15.38 -3.39
N THR A 262 -6.98 -14.14 -3.66
CA THR A 262 -6.40 -13.33 -4.74
C THR A 262 -4.95 -12.98 -4.38
N THR A 263 -4.03 -13.25 -5.30
CA THR A 263 -2.65 -12.76 -5.17
C THR A 263 -2.62 -11.27 -5.49
N VAL A 264 -1.92 -10.47 -4.71
CA VAL A 264 -1.81 -9.03 -4.95
C VAL A 264 -0.34 -8.64 -5.12
N LEU A 265 -0.03 -7.92 -6.19
CA LEU A 265 1.23 -7.21 -6.34
C LEU A 265 0.93 -5.72 -6.36
N LEU A 266 1.39 -5.00 -5.34
CA LEU A 266 1.23 -3.56 -5.26
C LEU A 266 2.58 -2.85 -5.40
N THR A 267 2.58 -1.72 -6.11
CA THR A 267 3.68 -0.75 -6.03
C THR A 267 3.22 0.39 -5.13
N THR A 268 4.08 0.85 -4.26
CA THR A 268 3.81 2.01 -3.42
C THR A 268 5.11 2.74 -3.09
N HIS A 269 4.97 4.00 -2.74
CA HIS A 269 6.02 4.80 -2.10
C HIS A 269 5.69 5.08 -0.62
N TYR A 270 4.52 4.63 -0.14
CA TYR A 270 4.13 4.69 1.26
C TYR A 270 4.60 3.42 1.98
N LEU A 271 5.56 3.57 2.87
CA LEU A 271 6.15 2.45 3.60
C LEU A 271 5.21 1.87 4.67
N ASP A 272 4.33 2.72 5.22
CA ASP A 272 3.24 2.31 6.10
C ASP A 272 2.22 1.39 5.40
N GLU A 273 1.89 1.66 4.12
CA GLU A 273 1.04 0.81 3.31
C GLU A 273 1.68 -0.57 3.08
N ALA A 274 2.96 -0.58 2.70
CA ALA A 274 3.69 -1.83 2.51
C ALA A 274 3.82 -2.64 3.82
N ALA A 275 4.09 -1.97 4.94
CA ALA A 275 4.19 -2.61 6.25
C ALA A 275 2.86 -3.18 6.74
N HIS A 276 1.73 -2.56 6.37
CA HIS A 276 0.40 -2.98 6.79
C HIS A 276 -0.16 -4.12 5.94
N LEU A 277 -0.03 -4.03 4.62
CA LEU A 277 -0.71 -4.93 3.67
C LEU A 277 0.12 -6.14 3.25
N ALA A 278 1.45 -6.00 3.19
CA ALA A 278 2.26 -6.99 2.50
C ALA A 278 2.67 -8.16 3.40
N ASP A 279 2.49 -9.38 2.90
CA ASP A 279 3.14 -10.58 3.46
C ASP A 279 4.65 -10.55 3.18
N GLU A 280 5.05 -9.99 2.02
CA GLU A 280 6.44 -9.78 1.63
C GLU A 280 6.64 -8.42 0.97
N VAL A 281 7.79 -7.84 1.21
CA VAL A 281 8.26 -6.60 0.57
C VAL A 281 9.50 -6.92 -0.26
N ALA A 282 9.54 -6.40 -1.49
CA ALA A 282 10.73 -6.45 -2.34
C ALA A 282 11.20 -5.03 -2.66
N VAL A 283 12.43 -4.69 -2.29
CA VAL A 283 13.05 -3.37 -2.52
C VAL A 283 13.87 -3.41 -3.80
N VAL A 284 13.46 -2.63 -4.80
CA VAL A 284 14.14 -2.49 -6.10
C VAL A 284 15.07 -1.30 -6.07
N LEU A 285 16.36 -1.52 -6.26
CA LEU A 285 17.38 -0.49 -6.41
C LEU A 285 18.23 -0.75 -7.66
N GLY A 286 18.37 0.25 -8.50
CA GLY A 286 19.20 0.15 -9.72
C GLY A 286 18.84 -0.98 -10.67
N GLY A 287 17.58 -1.39 -10.71
CA GLY A 287 17.09 -2.43 -11.61
C GLY A 287 17.26 -3.87 -11.12
N SER A 288 17.59 -4.07 -9.85
CA SER A 288 17.69 -5.38 -9.20
C SER A 288 16.99 -5.36 -7.84
N ILE A 289 16.67 -6.55 -7.28
CA ILE A 289 16.16 -6.66 -5.90
C ILE A 289 17.35 -6.51 -4.94
N ALA A 290 17.28 -5.49 -4.09
CA ALA A 290 18.26 -5.22 -3.07
C ALA A 290 17.97 -5.96 -1.74
N ALA A 291 16.68 -6.13 -1.42
CA ALA A 291 16.22 -6.89 -0.27
C ALA A 291 14.81 -7.44 -0.53
N GLN A 292 14.49 -8.61 0.00
CA GLN A 292 13.15 -9.22 -0.03
C GLN A 292 12.91 -9.98 1.27
N GLY A 293 11.71 -9.89 1.82
CA GLY A 293 11.29 -10.60 3.02
C GLY A 293 10.02 -10.03 3.63
N ALA A 294 9.57 -10.60 4.74
CA ALA A 294 8.46 -10.05 5.50
C ALA A 294 8.80 -8.63 6.00
N PRO A 295 7.83 -7.70 6.06
CA PRO A 295 8.07 -6.33 6.50
C PRO A 295 8.80 -6.25 7.85
N GLU A 296 8.39 -7.09 8.81
CA GLU A 296 8.99 -7.15 10.14
C GLU A 296 10.42 -7.68 10.14
N ASP A 297 10.73 -8.68 9.30
CA ASP A 297 12.07 -9.26 9.19
C ASP A 297 13.03 -8.28 8.52
N LEU A 298 12.55 -7.56 7.48
CA LEU A 298 13.33 -6.49 6.85
C LEU A 298 13.57 -5.33 7.82
N ALA A 299 12.59 -4.94 8.61
CA ALA A 299 12.72 -3.89 9.61
C ALA A 299 13.74 -4.24 10.70
N ARG A 300 13.71 -5.49 11.20
CA ARG A 300 14.62 -5.92 12.28
C ARG A 300 16.11 -5.87 11.87
N GLY A 301 16.44 -6.08 10.59
CA GLY A 301 17.81 -6.07 10.09
C GLY A 301 18.74 -6.95 10.94
N GLU A 302 19.88 -6.41 11.39
CA GLU A 302 20.80 -7.09 12.29
C GLU A 302 20.41 -6.98 13.79
N GLY A 303 19.18 -6.54 14.12
CA GLY A 303 18.61 -6.66 15.45
C GLY A 303 18.89 -5.49 16.41
N ASP A 304 19.36 -4.38 15.91
CA ASP A 304 19.64 -3.21 16.77
C ASP A 304 18.35 -2.45 17.12
N LEU A 305 18.04 -2.42 18.43
CA LEU A 305 17.03 -1.52 18.98
C LEU A 305 17.63 -0.13 19.22
N THR A 306 16.84 0.91 19.05
CA THR A 306 17.25 2.29 19.39
C THR A 306 16.72 2.62 20.79
N VAL A 307 17.63 2.93 21.70
CA VAL A 307 17.32 3.50 23.02
C VAL A 307 17.53 5.01 22.93
N SER A 308 16.49 5.80 23.13
CA SER A 308 16.58 7.27 23.18
C SER A 308 16.18 7.79 24.55
N TRP A 309 16.77 8.91 24.98
CA TRP A 309 16.52 9.59 26.24
C TRP A 309 16.85 11.08 26.11
N VAL A 310 16.40 11.88 27.08
CA VAL A 310 16.75 13.31 27.20
C VAL A 310 17.81 13.46 28.28
N GLU A 311 18.94 14.10 27.95
CA GLU A 311 20.06 14.42 28.86
C GLU A 311 20.47 15.86 28.63
N ASP A 312 20.47 16.68 29.66
CA ASP A 312 20.78 18.12 29.61
C ASP A 312 19.88 18.93 28.64
N GLY A 313 18.62 18.47 28.46
CA GLY A 313 17.66 19.08 27.55
C GLY A 313 17.82 18.70 26.07
N GLU A 314 18.79 17.84 25.75
CA GLU A 314 19.02 17.31 24.40
C GLU A 314 18.54 15.87 24.29
N GLU A 315 17.92 15.52 23.16
CA GLU A 315 17.57 14.13 22.86
C GLU A 315 18.84 13.39 22.40
N ARG A 316 19.13 12.28 23.10
CA ARG A 316 20.24 11.37 22.77
C ARG A 316 19.71 10.01 22.41
N SER A 317 20.41 9.29 21.55
CA SER A 317 20.05 7.92 21.18
C SER A 317 21.28 7.05 20.96
N VAL A 318 21.09 5.73 21.14
CA VAL A 318 22.09 4.71 20.85
C VAL A 318 21.42 3.48 20.25
N ARG A 319 22.00 2.92 19.20
CA ARG A 319 21.59 1.62 18.65
C ARG A 319 22.30 0.49 19.39
N THR A 320 21.56 -0.56 19.76
CA THR A 320 22.08 -1.64 20.58
C THR A 320 21.29 -2.93 20.44
N THR A 321 21.98 -4.06 20.45
CA THR A 321 21.38 -5.41 20.58
C THR A 321 21.03 -5.75 22.03
N ALA A 322 21.52 -4.95 23.01
CA ALA A 322 21.36 -5.19 24.44
C ALA A 322 20.67 -3.98 25.14
N PRO A 323 19.41 -3.64 24.81
CA PRO A 323 18.74 -2.43 25.30
C PRO A 323 18.64 -2.42 26.83
N THR A 324 18.41 -3.57 27.46
CA THR A 324 18.34 -3.68 28.94
C THR A 324 19.62 -3.25 29.62
N ALA A 325 20.78 -3.52 29.02
CA ALA A 325 22.06 -3.10 29.58
C ALA A 325 22.23 -1.58 29.50
N VAL A 326 21.85 -0.98 28.38
CA VAL A 326 21.86 0.47 28.14
C VAL A 326 20.92 1.17 29.13
N VAL A 327 19.67 0.71 29.21
CA VAL A 327 18.66 1.28 30.14
C VAL A 327 19.14 1.20 31.59
N ARG A 328 19.69 0.08 32.02
CA ARG A 328 20.26 -0.06 33.37
C ARG A 328 21.38 0.96 33.64
N GLY A 329 22.27 1.17 32.65
CA GLY A 329 23.32 2.18 32.75
C GLY A 329 22.78 3.60 32.84
N LEU A 330 21.75 3.91 32.04
CA LEU A 330 21.08 5.21 32.06
C LEU A 330 20.38 5.46 33.41
N MET A 331 19.62 4.49 33.90
CA MET A 331 18.97 4.58 35.22
C MET A 331 19.97 4.83 36.35
N SER A 332 21.11 4.13 36.33
CA SER A 332 22.15 4.31 37.35
C SER A 332 22.85 5.67 37.29
N ARG A 333 22.85 6.32 36.12
CA ARG A 333 23.56 7.58 35.88
C ARG A 333 22.67 8.81 35.99
N LEU A 334 21.44 8.71 35.47
CA LEU A 334 20.55 9.85 35.24
C LEU A 334 19.30 9.87 36.15
N ALA A 335 18.99 8.76 36.81
CA ALA A 335 17.81 8.66 37.68
C ALA A 335 18.20 8.32 39.12
N GLY A 336 17.56 9.00 40.08
CA GLY A 336 17.64 8.65 41.51
C GLY A 336 16.78 7.42 41.82
N PRO A 337 16.83 6.90 43.09
CA PRO A 337 15.98 5.80 43.51
C PRO A 337 14.49 6.14 43.36
N GLY A 338 13.81 5.47 42.43
CA GLY A 338 12.40 5.68 42.12
C GLY A 338 12.11 6.78 41.08
N GLU A 339 13.14 7.37 40.48
CA GLU A 339 12.99 8.33 39.40
C GLU A 339 13.08 7.63 38.01
N GLU A 340 12.40 8.22 37.01
CA GLU A 340 12.48 7.76 35.64
C GLU A 340 13.50 8.55 34.82
N VAL A 341 14.15 7.91 33.85
CA VAL A 341 15.02 8.61 32.91
C VAL A 341 14.14 9.42 31.95
N PRO A 342 14.34 10.77 31.88
CA PRO A 342 13.50 11.63 31.06
C PRO A 342 13.52 11.21 29.57
N GLY A 343 12.34 11.11 28.97
CA GLY A 343 12.17 10.80 27.55
C GLY A 343 12.67 9.41 27.14
N LEU A 344 12.89 8.47 28.08
CA LEU A 344 13.34 7.12 27.78
C LEU A 344 12.35 6.41 26.86
N ARG A 345 12.85 5.98 25.70
CA ARG A 345 12.12 5.18 24.73
C ARG A 345 13.01 4.05 24.21
N ILE A 346 12.39 2.91 23.93
CA ILE A 346 13.04 1.79 23.23
C ILE A 346 12.18 1.55 21.98
N THR A 347 12.77 1.78 20.83
CA THR A 347 12.09 1.60 19.53
C THR A 347 12.79 0.54 18.72
N ALA A 348 12.00 -0.36 18.13
CA ALA A 348 12.49 -1.23 17.08
C ALA A 348 12.63 -0.40 15.78
N PRO A 349 13.61 -0.71 14.93
CA PRO A 349 13.71 -0.09 13.62
C PRO A 349 12.46 -0.40 12.81
N THR A 350 12.03 0.55 12.00
CA THR A 350 10.88 0.43 11.11
C THR A 350 11.31 -0.03 9.72
N LEU A 351 10.34 -0.46 8.90
CA LEU A 351 10.59 -0.71 7.48
C LEU A 351 11.14 0.54 6.78
N GLU A 352 10.73 1.75 7.23
CA GLU A 352 11.23 3.02 6.71
C GLU A 352 12.71 3.23 7.00
N ASP A 353 13.14 2.99 8.24
CA ASP A 353 14.55 3.09 8.62
C ASP A 353 15.41 2.18 7.75
N ARG A 354 14.96 0.93 7.57
CA ARG A 354 15.70 -0.06 6.76
C ARG A 354 15.71 0.29 5.27
N TYR A 355 14.59 0.78 4.75
CA TYR A 355 14.52 1.25 3.36
C TYR A 355 15.49 2.41 3.11
N LEU A 356 15.53 3.40 4.00
CA LEU A 356 16.44 4.54 3.90
C LEU A 356 17.91 4.11 3.98
N GLU A 357 18.25 3.14 4.84
CA GLU A 357 19.60 2.57 4.92
C GLU A 357 20.00 1.88 3.60
N LEU A 358 19.12 1.08 3.01
CA LEU A 358 19.37 0.40 1.73
C LEU A 358 19.59 1.40 0.60
N VAL A 359 18.76 2.45 0.53
CA VAL A 359 18.89 3.51 -0.47
C VAL A 359 20.21 4.26 -0.30
N ALA A 360 20.56 4.67 0.92
CA ALA A 360 21.81 5.37 1.21
C ALA A 360 23.04 4.52 0.88
N ALA A 361 23.02 3.23 1.23
CA ALA A 361 24.11 2.29 0.91
C ALA A 361 24.27 2.12 -0.62
N TYR A 362 23.16 1.99 -1.35
CA TYR A 362 23.16 1.90 -2.81
C TYR A 362 23.73 3.16 -3.45
N GLU A 363 23.28 4.36 -3.04
CA GLU A 363 23.79 5.62 -3.56
C GLU A 363 25.28 5.84 -3.28
N ALA A 364 25.74 5.47 -2.07
CA ALA A 364 27.16 5.55 -1.72
C ALA A 364 28.02 4.59 -2.56
N ALA A 365 27.52 3.39 -2.86
CA ALA A 365 28.19 2.44 -3.75
C ALA A 365 28.23 2.96 -5.20
N ALA A 366 27.12 3.52 -5.69
CA ALA A 366 27.04 4.10 -7.04
C ALA A 366 28.01 5.29 -7.22
N ARG A 367 28.11 6.19 -6.21
CA ARG A 367 29.07 7.31 -6.21
C ARG A 367 30.52 6.81 -6.22
N ARG A 368 30.85 5.79 -5.45
CA ARG A 368 32.20 5.18 -5.44
C ARG A 368 32.56 4.60 -6.81
N ALA A 369 31.64 3.85 -7.41
CA ALA A 369 31.85 3.27 -8.73
C ALA A 369 32.08 4.35 -9.82
N ALA A 370 31.30 5.43 -9.78
CA ALA A 370 31.46 6.56 -10.70
C ALA A 370 32.83 7.26 -10.56
N LEU A 371 33.31 7.44 -9.32
CA LEU A 371 34.64 8.03 -9.06
C LEU A 371 35.78 7.13 -9.56
N THR A 372 35.64 5.82 -9.39
CA THR A 372 36.64 4.83 -9.88
C THR A 372 36.64 4.75 -11.40
N ALA A 373 35.51 4.93 -12.07
CA ALA A 373 35.42 4.91 -13.53
C ALA A 373 35.93 6.20 -14.20
N ALA A 374 36.04 7.32 -13.43
CA ALA A 374 36.53 8.61 -13.88
C ALA A 374 38.05 8.82 -13.64
N ALA A 375 38.68 7.91 -12.87
CA ALA A 375 40.12 7.92 -12.57
C ALA A 375 40.89 6.98 -13.50
#